data_c3e9eb521331a135ae3ded59e4bce6e7
#
_entry.id   c3e9eb521331a135ae3ded59e4bce6e7
#
_cell.length_a   1.000
_cell.length_b   1.000
_cell.length_c   1.000
_cell.angle_alpha   90.00
_cell.angle_beta   90.00
_cell.angle_gamma   90.00
#
_symmetry.space_group_name_H-M   'P 1'
#
loop_
_entity.id
_entity.type
_entity.pdbx_description
1 polymer ?
#
loop_
_entity_poly.entity_id
_entity_poly.type
_entity_poly.pdbx_seq_one_letter_code
_entity_poly.pdbx_strand_id
1 'polypeptide(L)'
;IMGHYCDGRATLVVGAHTHVPTGDAHILAGGTAYMTDAGMCGDYDSVIGMKKGPLVQRAATRLPVERKSPAEGPATLCGVFVESDDNSGLALRVEPIRVGGRLRQTLPSLTPRIAE
;
A
#
# COMPACT_ATOMS: atom_id res chain seq x y z
N ILE A 1 3.30 -5.09 -15.57
CA ILE A 1 3.69 -6.32 -16.31
C ILE A 1 3.42 -7.56 -15.44
N MET A 2 3.97 -7.60 -14.21
CA MET A 2 3.85 -8.77 -13.34
C MET A 2 2.40 -9.14 -13.02
N GLY A 3 1.55 -8.15 -12.75
CA GLY A 3 0.13 -8.40 -12.50
C GLY A 3 -0.55 -9.12 -13.66
N HIS A 4 -0.35 -8.63 -14.87
CA HIS A 4 -0.94 -9.24 -16.06
C HIS A 4 -0.33 -10.61 -16.38
N TYR A 5 0.97 -10.79 -16.13
CA TYR A 5 1.61 -12.09 -16.29
C TYR A 5 1.02 -13.15 -15.35
N CYS A 6 0.70 -12.76 -14.13
CA CYS A 6 0.14 -13.66 -13.11
C CYS A 6 -1.39 -13.74 -13.14
N ASP A 7 -2.05 -12.93 -13.96
CA ASP A 7 -3.50 -12.81 -13.97
C ASP A 7 -4.17 -14.16 -14.26
N GLY A 8 -5.09 -14.56 -13.40
CA GLY A 8 -5.76 -15.86 -13.45
C GLY A 8 -4.98 -17.01 -12.82
N ARG A 9 -3.72 -16.79 -12.38
CA ARG A 9 -2.85 -17.82 -11.79
C ARG A 9 -2.45 -17.55 -10.35
N ALA A 10 -2.75 -16.36 -9.84
CA ALA A 10 -2.48 -15.97 -8.47
C ALA A 10 -3.72 -15.29 -7.87
N THR A 11 -3.86 -15.38 -6.55
CA THR A 11 -4.94 -14.68 -5.84
C THR A 11 -4.68 -13.18 -5.83
N LEU A 12 -3.43 -12.78 -5.55
CA LEU A 12 -3.04 -11.39 -5.38
C LEU A 12 -1.63 -11.17 -5.93
N VAL A 13 -1.46 -10.07 -6.63
CA VAL A 13 -0.15 -9.48 -6.92
C VAL A 13 -0.13 -8.09 -6.31
N VAL A 14 0.77 -7.88 -5.36
CA VAL A 14 0.91 -6.60 -4.67
C VAL A 14 2.40 -6.23 -4.61
N GLY A 15 2.68 -4.96 -4.80
CA GLY A 15 4.03 -4.43 -4.75
C GLY A 15 4.30 -3.56 -3.54
N ALA A 16 5.55 -3.19 -3.43
CA ALA A 16 6.07 -2.20 -2.51
C ALA A 16 7.21 -1.47 -3.25
N HIS A 17 7.64 -0.37 -2.79
CA HIS A 17 8.77 0.40 -3.32
C HIS A 17 8.53 1.91 -3.29
N THR A 18 7.34 2.36 -3.65
CA THR A 18 7.07 3.80 -3.75
C THR A 18 6.96 4.48 -2.39
N HIS A 19 6.80 3.71 -1.33
CA HIS A 19 6.58 4.18 0.05
C HIS A 19 5.24 4.89 0.24
N VAL A 20 4.32 4.75 -0.68
CA VAL A 20 2.96 5.30 -0.57
C VAL A 20 1.94 4.28 -1.07
N PRO A 21 0.72 4.24 -0.49
CA PRO A 21 -0.32 3.36 -1.01
C PRO A 21 -0.84 3.91 -2.34
N THR A 22 -0.90 3.05 -3.35
CA THR A 22 -1.42 3.46 -4.66
C THR A 22 -2.93 3.30 -4.73
N GLY A 23 -3.56 4.06 -5.62
CA GLY A 23 -5.01 4.10 -5.75
C GLY A 23 -5.60 3.06 -6.69
N ASP A 24 -4.86 2.02 -7.03
CA ASP A 24 -5.21 1.08 -8.09
C ASP A 24 -5.62 -0.32 -7.61
N ALA A 25 -6.05 -0.47 -6.37
CA ALA A 25 -6.55 -1.76 -5.88
C ALA A 25 -7.78 -2.18 -6.71
N HIS A 26 -7.64 -3.26 -7.48
CA HIS A 26 -8.71 -3.75 -8.35
C HIS A 26 -8.47 -5.22 -8.71
N ILE A 27 -9.47 -5.84 -9.31
CA ILE A 27 -9.38 -7.22 -9.80
C ILE A 27 -9.15 -7.16 -11.31
N LEU A 28 -8.08 -7.82 -11.77
CA LEU A 28 -7.75 -7.93 -13.19
C LEU A 28 -8.76 -8.82 -13.93
N ALA A 29 -8.78 -8.73 -15.24
CA ALA A 29 -9.76 -9.43 -16.07
C ALA A 29 -9.78 -10.94 -15.86
N GLY A 30 -8.66 -11.56 -15.52
CA GLY A 30 -8.55 -13.00 -15.25
C GLY A 30 -8.82 -13.39 -13.80
N GLY A 31 -9.12 -12.44 -12.91
CA GLY A 31 -9.51 -12.71 -11.53
C GLY A 31 -8.44 -12.53 -10.46
N THR A 32 -7.23 -12.13 -10.82
CA THR A 32 -6.18 -11.83 -9.84
C THR A 32 -6.37 -10.42 -9.29
N ALA A 33 -6.38 -10.26 -7.98
CA ALA A 33 -6.35 -8.94 -7.35
C ALA A 33 -4.99 -8.29 -7.57
N TYR A 34 -4.97 -6.97 -7.77
CA TYR A 34 -3.76 -6.24 -8.02
C TYR A 34 -3.73 -4.90 -7.29
N MET A 35 -2.59 -4.56 -6.74
CA MET A 35 -2.29 -3.24 -6.21
C MET A 35 -0.81 -2.95 -6.43
N THR A 36 -0.48 -1.83 -7.05
CA THR A 36 0.91 -1.50 -7.37
C THR A 36 1.78 -1.40 -6.12
N ASP A 37 1.27 -0.75 -5.08
CA ASP A 37 2.01 -0.61 -3.82
C ASP A 37 1.02 -0.57 -2.65
N ALA A 38 1.21 -1.46 -1.70
CA ALA A 38 0.37 -1.51 -0.49
C ALA A 38 0.57 -0.30 0.42
N GLY A 39 1.69 0.39 0.27
CA GLY A 39 2.06 1.54 1.07
C GLY A 39 3.04 1.22 2.19
N MET A 40 3.66 2.26 2.67
CA MET A 40 4.59 2.18 3.79
C MET A 40 3.81 2.11 5.11
N CYS A 41 4.21 1.24 6.02
CA CYS A 41 3.78 1.30 7.41
C CYS A 41 4.76 2.21 8.15
N GLY A 42 4.37 3.45 8.38
CA GLY A 42 5.26 4.43 8.99
C GLY A 42 4.66 5.82 9.07
N ASP A 43 5.50 6.76 9.45
CA ASP A 43 5.13 8.16 9.59
C ASP A 43 5.12 8.85 8.22
N TYR A 44 3.96 9.35 7.81
CA TYR A 44 3.79 10.05 6.53
C TYR A 44 4.13 11.54 6.60
N ASP A 45 4.39 12.09 7.78
CA ASP A 45 5.03 13.41 7.91
C ASP A 45 6.55 13.24 7.83
N SER A 46 7.01 12.79 6.70
CA SER A 46 8.38 12.37 6.46
C SER A 46 8.71 12.45 4.98
N VAL A 47 9.96 12.22 4.64
CA VAL A 47 10.36 11.99 3.26
C VAL A 47 10.59 10.49 3.10
N ILE A 48 9.63 9.81 2.49
CA ILE A 48 9.64 8.36 2.30
C ILE A 48 9.93 7.54 3.58
N GLY A 49 9.48 8.05 4.73
CA GLY A 49 9.71 7.41 6.03
C GLY A 49 10.90 7.95 6.81
N MET A 50 11.72 8.80 6.21
CA MET A 50 12.88 9.41 6.86
C MET A 50 12.56 10.79 7.41
N LYS A 51 13.23 11.20 8.48
CA LYS A 51 13.07 12.56 9.04
C LYS A 51 13.22 13.61 7.94
N LYS A 52 12.22 14.47 7.82
CA LYS A 52 12.13 15.43 6.71
C LYS A 52 13.15 16.57 6.79
N GLY A 53 13.47 17.04 7.99
CA GLY A 53 14.31 18.23 8.19
C GLY A 53 15.66 18.16 7.46
N PRO A 54 16.50 17.15 7.73
CA PRO A 54 17.80 17.04 7.07
C PRO A 54 17.68 16.88 5.55
N LEU A 55 16.71 16.12 5.06
CA LEU A 55 16.55 15.88 3.63
C LEU A 55 16.10 17.14 2.87
N VAL A 56 15.16 17.89 3.44
CA VAL A 56 14.71 19.15 2.86
C VAL A 56 15.86 20.17 2.86
N GLN A 57 16.61 20.25 3.96
CA GLN A 57 17.77 21.15 4.07
C GLN A 57 18.82 20.80 3.02
N ARG A 58 19.17 19.54 2.86
CA ARG A 58 20.12 19.09 1.84
C ARG A 58 19.67 19.44 0.43
N ALA A 59 18.39 19.23 0.11
CA ALA A 59 17.84 19.57 -1.19
C ALA A 59 17.89 21.07 -1.46
N ALA A 60 17.60 21.89 -0.44
CA ALA A 60 17.57 23.35 -0.56
C ALA A 60 18.97 23.96 -0.64
N THR A 61 19.93 23.47 0.15
CA THR A 61 21.26 24.07 0.27
C THR A 61 22.34 23.36 -0.52
N ARG A 62 22.13 22.07 -0.87
CA ARG A 62 23.11 21.17 -1.47
C ARG A 62 24.37 20.96 -0.60
N LEU A 63 24.28 21.32 0.68
CA LEU A 63 25.35 21.10 1.66
C LEU A 63 25.14 19.77 2.37
N PRO A 64 26.25 19.17 2.89
CA PRO A 64 26.11 17.97 3.71
C PRO A 64 25.22 18.21 4.91
N VAL A 65 24.44 17.19 5.28
CA VAL A 65 23.57 17.20 6.45
C VAL A 65 23.83 15.93 7.27
N GLU A 66 23.22 15.85 8.45
CA GLU A 66 23.31 14.66 9.28
C GLU A 66 22.76 13.42 8.55
N ARG A 67 23.15 12.25 9.02
CA ARG A 67 22.76 10.96 8.44
C ARG A 67 21.23 10.79 8.46
N LYS A 68 20.69 10.19 7.41
CA LYS A 68 19.29 9.83 7.34
C LYS A 68 18.90 8.91 8.50
N SER A 69 17.77 9.18 9.12
CA SER A 69 17.18 8.33 10.17
C SER A 69 15.68 8.24 10.00
N PRO A 70 15.05 7.14 10.44
CA PRO A 70 13.62 6.99 10.35
C PRO A 70 12.86 8.05 11.14
N ALA A 71 11.74 8.51 10.58
CA ALA A 71 10.81 9.36 11.31
C ALA A 71 10.11 8.56 12.44
N GLU A 72 9.78 9.25 13.53
CA GLU A 72 9.29 8.61 14.76
C GLU A 72 7.90 9.08 15.18
N GLY A 73 7.22 9.84 14.33
CA GLY A 73 5.86 10.32 14.62
C GLY A 73 4.80 9.24 14.47
N PRO A 74 3.52 9.63 14.63
CA PRO A 74 2.41 8.68 14.50
C PRO A 74 2.42 7.98 13.15
N ALA A 75 2.41 6.66 13.17
CA ALA A 75 2.51 5.84 11.98
C ALA A 75 1.13 5.49 11.42
N THR A 76 1.05 5.38 10.11
CA THR A 76 -0.08 4.78 9.42
C THR A 76 0.24 3.32 9.11
N LEU A 77 -0.68 2.42 9.44
CA LEU A 77 -0.65 1.04 8.97
C LEU A 77 -1.26 1.00 7.57
N CYS A 78 -0.49 0.58 6.60
CA CYS A 78 -0.96 0.35 5.23
C CYS A 78 -0.95 -1.12 4.89
N GLY A 79 -1.93 -1.55 4.10
CA GLY A 79 -2.02 -2.93 3.66
C GLY A 79 -3.11 -3.10 2.61
N VAL A 80 -3.39 -4.34 2.31
CA VAL A 80 -4.43 -4.72 1.35
C VAL A 80 -5.22 -5.90 1.90
N PHE A 81 -6.53 -5.83 1.77
CA PHE A 81 -7.45 -6.90 2.11
C PHE A 81 -7.90 -7.60 0.84
N VAL A 82 -7.88 -8.93 0.84
CA VAL A 82 -8.34 -9.74 -0.28
C VAL A 82 -9.24 -10.86 0.24
N GLU A 83 -10.38 -11.00 -0.39
CA GLU A 83 -11.27 -12.15 -0.21
C GLU A 83 -11.17 -13.00 -1.46
N SER A 84 -10.92 -14.29 -1.30
CA SER A 84 -10.74 -15.21 -2.41
C SER A 84 -11.80 -16.32 -2.41
N ASP A 85 -12.04 -16.87 -3.59
CA ASP A 85 -12.90 -18.03 -3.75
C ASP A 85 -12.14 -19.30 -3.39
N ASP A 86 -12.70 -20.13 -2.51
CA ASP A 86 -12.04 -21.33 -2.01
C ASP A 86 -11.80 -22.39 -3.09
N ASN A 87 -12.59 -22.39 -4.15
CA ASN A 87 -12.49 -23.38 -5.22
C ASN A 87 -11.50 -22.97 -6.28
N SER A 88 -11.56 -21.72 -6.73
CA SER A 88 -10.69 -21.22 -7.80
C SER A 88 -9.40 -20.61 -7.29
N GLY A 89 -9.38 -20.12 -6.06
CA GLY A 89 -8.27 -19.34 -5.51
C GLY A 89 -8.19 -17.91 -6.05
N LEU A 90 -9.13 -17.52 -6.89
CA LEU A 90 -9.13 -16.18 -7.47
C LEU A 90 -9.81 -15.17 -6.54
N ALA A 91 -9.52 -13.89 -6.73
CA ALA A 91 -10.04 -12.84 -5.88
C ALA A 91 -11.51 -12.54 -6.17
N LEU A 92 -12.27 -12.39 -5.10
CA LEU A 92 -13.67 -11.93 -5.13
C LEU A 92 -13.74 -10.45 -4.79
N ARG A 93 -12.82 -9.97 -3.95
CA ARG A 93 -12.82 -8.59 -3.48
C ARG A 93 -11.39 -8.19 -3.08
N VAL A 94 -11.04 -6.95 -3.37
CA VAL A 94 -9.78 -6.35 -2.93
C VAL A 94 -10.05 -4.94 -2.43
N GLU A 95 -9.50 -4.59 -1.27
CA GLU A 95 -9.69 -3.26 -0.68
C GLU A 95 -8.40 -2.82 0.03
N PRO A 96 -8.01 -1.55 -0.12
CA PRO A 96 -6.86 -1.03 0.60
C PRO A 96 -7.19 -0.88 2.09
N ILE A 97 -6.15 -0.99 2.92
CA ILE A 97 -6.22 -0.75 4.36
C ILE A 97 -5.29 0.40 4.70
N ARG A 98 -5.82 1.41 5.40
CA ARG A 98 -5.04 2.50 5.98
C ARG A 98 -5.62 2.83 7.35
N VAL A 99 -4.80 2.70 8.40
CA VAL A 99 -5.24 2.92 9.77
C VAL A 99 -4.24 3.77 10.52
N GLY A 100 -4.72 4.81 11.18
CA GLY A 100 -3.92 5.68 12.03
C GLY A 100 -3.09 6.70 11.27
N GLY A 101 -2.37 7.52 12.01
CA GLY A 101 -1.48 8.53 11.44
C GLY A 101 -2.18 9.59 10.59
N ARG A 102 -1.50 10.03 9.55
CA ARG A 102 -1.93 11.17 8.74
C ARG A 102 -2.77 10.86 7.52
N LEU A 103 -2.68 9.64 7.00
CA LEU A 103 -3.45 9.28 5.83
C LEU A 103 -4.92 9.06 6.17
N ARG A 104 -5.78 9.35 5.22
CA ARG A 104 -7.21 9.09 5.37
C ARG A 104 -7.43 7.60 5.66
N GLN A 105 -8.15 7.31 6.75
CA GLN A 105 -8.45 5.95 7.12
C GLN A 105 -9.34 5.27 6.08
N THR A 106 -8.99 4.04 5.74
CA THR A 106 -9.76 3.20 4.84
C THR A 106 -9.73 1.78 5.38
N LEU A 107 -10.90 1.21 5.62
CA LEU A 107 -11.05 -0.15 6.13
C LEU A 107 -11.99 -0.92 5.21
N PRO A 108 -11.72 -2.22 5.00
CA PRO A 108 -12.64 -3.04 4.22
C PRO A 108 -13.97 -3.19 4.97
N SER A 109 -15.06 -3.26 4.23
CA SER A 109 -16.34 -3.65 4.80
C SER A 109 -16.30 -5.14 5.11
N LEU A 110 -16.57 -5.50 6.37
CA LEU A 110 -16.65 -6.90 6.80
C LEU A 110 -18.06 -7.45 6.70
N THR A 111 -19.00 -6.69 6.12
CA THR A 111 -20.34 -7.17 5.90
C THR A 111 -20.30 -8.37 4.94
N PRO A 112 -20.79 -9.55 5.35
CA PRO A 112 -20.80 -10.70 4.47
C PRO A 112 -21.51 -10.35 3.16
N ARG A 113 -20.91 -10.74 2.01
CA ARG A 113 -21.62 -10.67 0.76
C ARG A 113 -22.84 -11.56 0.86
N ILE A 114 -24.02 -10.97 0.68
CA ILE A 114 -25.21 -11.78 0.45
C ILE A 114 -25.00 -12.42 -0.90
N ALA A 115 -24.89 -13.75 -0.93
CA ALA A 115 -24.83 -14.48 -2.18
C ALA A 115 -26.15 -14.26 -2.92
N GLU A 116 -26.06 -13.61 -4.08
CA GLU A 116 -27.18 -13.49 -4.99
C GLU A 116 -27.33 -14.78 -5.79
#